data_9fe8141ed047f0532819cbb8ae4ed26a
#
_entry.id   9fe8141ed047f0532819cbb8ae4ed26a
#
_cell.length_a   1.000
_cell.length_b   1.000
_cell.length_c   1.000
_cell.angle_alpha   90.00
_cell.angle_beta   90.00
_cell.angle_gamma   90.00
#
_symmetry.space_group_name_H-M   'P 1'
#
loop_
_entity.id
_entity.type
_entity.pdbx_description
1 polymer ?
#
loop_
_entity_poly.entity_id
_entity_poly.type
_entity_poly.pdbx_seq_one_letter_code
_entity_poly.pdbx_strand_id
1 'polypeptide(L)'
;MALTNQEEDGVKQLLAAFQNAKRINELPWATGKLSDMAVPVQDESGETRRMNLAEAVETAGNPIAGRYWNETNSTPVAAGYYGSLAALKELPKKLGLGRYLVTDDRVRRKLDPADSTRYEDGSPAKLDGSQGQCMWCWNAHYYTTWKEGNNTVETITFQPIPGKKSVFVPAGGISWFSAGVIDRTEQKLCSVISTDERYRGGNGSVLNYPDLSDSAPQKTQLGMPATAYVYGNFSTIARKRGEGWEANWYVARAVVEYTMRIILGTRHSQSAYNPNLDADGLYQGGLGAGVTTMPNWGDYNGYYPLVPTSVGLEKGDGVGVVEYSITKGDGTSVYVAPVPVFFGLVNPFGHLWGVCGGLVIDVGATKTLAYIAPSMYAPFNWTNTDGMLLAAELPRNEGWIKQYSTHLLACVPTEVGATAATYFADYFYTTPSNPGFRVRLVGGSSSHGANAGAFVTYAHAAATNTAASVSSPLCFFETDPVISE
;
A
#
# COMPACT_ATOMS: atom_id res chain seq x y z
N MET A 1 -4.14 32.92 28.24
CA MET A 1 -5.02 34.09 28.56
C MET A 1 -6.42 33.61 28.16
N ALA A 2 -7.37 33.56 29.11
CA ALA A 2 -8.76 33.24 28.78
C ALA A 2 -9.30 34.34 27.85
N LEU A 3 -10.08 33.94 26.85
CA LEU A 3 -10.78 34.88 25.96
C LEU A 3 -11.68 35.77 26.82
N THR A 4 -11.80 37.03 26.49
CA THR A 4 -12.83 37.88 27.07
C THR A 4 -14.20 37.42 26.60
N ASN A 5 -15.27 37.64 27.34
CA ASN A 5 -16.64 37.27 26.93
C ASN A 5 -17.00 37.81 25.53
N GLN A 6 -16.41 38.93 25.14
CA GLN A 6 -16.62 39.53 23.83
C GLN A 6 -15.91 38.78 22.70
N GLU A 7 -14.74 38.18 22.99
CA GLU A 7 -13.99 37.32 22.06
C GLU A 7 -14.65 35.96 21.95
N GLU A 8 -15.19 35.40 23.06
CA GLU A 8 -15.95 34.12 23.01
C GLU A 8 -17.25 34.26 22.22
N ASP A 9 -17.97 35.37 22.36
CA ASP A 9 -19.17 35.62 21.58
C ASP A 9 -18.87 35.88 20.09
N GLY A 10 -17.74 36.51 19.79
CA GLY A 10 -17.22 36.67 18.43
C GLY A 10 -16.91 35.34 17.77
N VAL A 11 -16.24 34.43 18.48
CA VAL A 11 -15.93 33.08 18.00
C VAL A 11 -17.19 32.26 17.78
N LYS A 12 -18.19 32.31 18.68
CA LYS A 12 -19.48 31.62 18.51
C LYS A 12 -20.27 32.15 17.33
N GLN A 13 -20.28 33.48 17.12
CA GLN A 13 -20.94 34.09 15.95
C GLN A 13 -20.22 33.72 14.65
N LEU A 14 -18.88 33.63 14.67
CA LEU A 14 -18.08 33.18 13.54
C LEU A 14 -18.40 31.72 13.19
N LEU A 15 -18.40 30.82 14.19
CA LEU A 15 -18.75 29.41 13.99
C LEU A 15 -20.17 29.24 13.42
N ALA A 16 -21.13 30.00 13.93
CA ALA A 16 -22.50 29.94 13.44
C ALA A 16 -22.61 30.47 12.00
N ALA A 17 -21.85 31.49 11.65
CA ALA A 17 -21.80 32.02 10.29
C ALA A 17 -21.14 31.03 9.31
N PHE A 18 -20.07 30.33 9.73
CA PHE A 18 -19.44 29.27 8.94
C PHE A 18 -20.33 28.06 8.71
N GLN A 19 -21.15 27.66 9.70
CA GLN A 19 -22.12 26.57 9.54
C GLN A 19 -23.22 26.87 8.54
N ASN A 20 -23.51 28.14 8.29
CA ASN A 20 -24.59 28.61 7.40
C ASN A 20 -24.11 29.21 6.08
N ALA A 21 -22.82 29.57 5.94
CA ALA A 21 -22.30 30.21 4.72
C ALA A 21 -21.97 29.16 3.64
N LYS A 22 -22.50 29.38 2.43
CA LYS A 22 -22.15 28.56 1.26
C LYS A 22 -20.78 28.90 0.66
N ARG A 23 -20.24 30.10 0.96
CA ARG A 23 -18.92 30.60 0.53
C ARG A 23 -18.35 31.58 1.55
N ILE A 24 -17.03 31.56 1.74
CA ILE A 24 -16.31 32.41 2.69
C ILE A 24 -16.45 33.89 2.37
N ASN A 25 -16.53 34.27 1.08
CA ASN A 25 -16.73 35.64 0.64
C ASN A 25 -18.15 36.22 0.92
N GLU A 26 -19.09 35.42 1.40
CA GLU A 26 -20.42 35.81 1.82
C GLU A 26 -20.49 36.21 3.30
N LEU A 27 -19.36 36.13 4.02
CA LEU A 27 -19.29 36.55 5.42
C LEU A 27 -19.27 38.07 5.52
N PRO A 28 -20.12 38.70 6.36
CA PRO A 28 -20.34 40.16 6.42
C PRO A 28 -19.10 41.01 6.72
N TRP A 29 -18.01 40.38 7.22
CA TRP A 29 -16.77 41.08 7.66
C TRP A 29 -15.51 40.66 6.94
N ALA A 30 -15.61 39.89 5.85
CA ALA A 30 -14.46 39.44 5.07
C ALA A 30 -13.85 40.56 4.22
N THR A 31 -13.45 41.67 4.88
CA THR A 31 -12.78 42.81 4.21
C THR A 31 -11.24 42.71 4.27
N GLY A 32 -10.68 41.76 5.04
CA GLY A 32 -9.24 41.47 5.15
C GLY A 32 -8.86 40.13 4.54
N LYS A 33 -7.55 39.91 4.31
CA LYS A 33 -7.08 38.58 3.93
C LYS A 33 -7.25 37.65 5.10
N LEU A 34 -7.92 36.51 4.93
CA LEU A 34 -8.12 35.48 5.95
C LEU A 34 -6.79 34.97 6.54
N SER A 35 -5.70 35.00 5.77
CA SER A 35 -4.35 34.70 6.22
C SER A 35 -3.81 35.60 7.34
N ASP A 36 -4.37 36.80 7.46
CA ASP A 36 -3.88 37.81 8.44
C ASP A 36 -4.69 37.77 9.73
N MET A 37 -5.76 36.97 9.78
CA MET A 37 -6.60 36.78 10.97
C MET A 37 -6.11 35.54 11.73
N ALA A 38 -5.68 35.73 12.97
CA ALA A 38 -5.26 34.63 13.85
C ALA A 38 -6.34 34.30 14.88
N VAL A 39 -6.67 33.02 14.99
CA VAL A 39 -7.55 32.48 16.04
C VAL A 39 -6.74 31.67 17.05
N PRO A 40 -7.01 31.80 18.35
CA PRO A 40 -6.42 30.91 19.33
C PRO A 40 -7.08 29.53 19.22
N VAL A 41 -6.28 28.50 19.04
CA VAL A 41 -6.73 27.10 19.02
C VAL A 41 -6.05 26.38 20.18
N GLN A 42 -6.83 25.71 21.01
CA GLN A 42 -6.31 24.84 22.05
C GLN A 42 -6.10 23.44 21.48
N ASP A 43 -4.90 22.92 21.62
CA ASP A 43 -4.64 21.52 21.26
C ASP A 43 -5.12 20.57 22.37
N GLU A 44 -5.06 19.26 22.11
CA GLU A 44 -5.52 18.23 23.06
C GLU A 44 -4.72 18.21 24.38
N SER A 45 -3.54 18.84 24.42
CA SER A 45 -2.74 19.03 25.66
C SER A 45 -3.20 20.22 26.47
N GLY A 46 -4.12 21.04 25.93
CA GLY A 46 -4.58 22.29 26.56
C GLY A 46 -3.65 23.47 26.27
N GLU A 47 -2.65 23.31 25.41
CA GLU A 47 -1.76 24.38 25.01
C GLU A 47 -2.42 25.26 23.95
N THR A 48 -2.45 26.56 24.17
CA THR A 48 -3.05 27.51 23.19
C THR A 48 -2.02 27.98 22.21
N ARG A 49 -2.23 27.68 20.93
CA ARG A 49 -1.42 28.21 19.82
C ARG A 49 -2.26 29.11 18.91
N ARG A 50 -1.58 30.01 18.22
CA ARG A 50 -2.23 30.82 17.19
C ARG A 50 -2.26 30.07 15.87
N MET A 51 -3.46 29.94 15.30
CA MET A 51 -3.69 29.42 13.96
C MET A 51 -4.31 30.56 13.14
N ASN A 52 -3.89 30.76 11.89
CA ASN A 52 -4.59 31.73 11.06
C ASN A 52 -5.99 31.21 10.72
N LEU A 53 -6.92 32.13 10.44
CA LEU A 53 -8.33 31.76 10.24
C LEU A 53 -8.52 30.85 9.01
N ALA A 54 -7.73 31.04 7.96
CA ALA A 54 -7.76 30.16 6.79
C ALA A 54 -7.38 28.72 7.18
N GLU A 55 -6.32 28.56 7.95
CA GLU A 55 -5.85 27.28 8.46
C GLU A 55 -6.87 26.63 9.42
N ALA A 56 -7.53 27.41 10.27
CA ALA A 56 -8.59 26.93 11.16
C ALA A 56 -9.83 26.45 10.40
N VAL A 57 -10.23 27.17 9.37
CA VAL A 57 -11.35 26.80 8.47
C VAL A 57 -11.04 25.56 7.67
N GLU A 58 -9.84 25.49 7.12
CA GLU A 58 -9.35 24.31 6.39
C GLU A 58 -9.33 23.08 7.31
N THR A 59 -8.81 23.24 8.53
CA THR A 59 -8.75 22.14 9.52
C THR A 59 -10.13 21.66 9.95
N ALA A 60 -11.11 22.55 10.10
CA ALA A 60 -12.48 22.20 10.48
C ALA A 60 -13.27 21.54 9.33
N GLY A 61 -13.05 21.97 8.08
CA GLY A 61 -13.73 21.44 6.88
C GLY A 61 -13.03 20.23 6.26
N ASN A 62 -11.72 20.11 6.40
CA ASN A 62 -10.87 19.09 5.80
C ASN A 62 -9.75 18.73 6.77
N PRO A 63 -10.03 17.93 7.81
CA PRO A 63 -9.01 17.57 8.80
C PRO A 63 -7.87 16.78 8.15
N ILE A 64 -6.65 17.28 8.30
CA ILE A 64 -5.44 16.73 7.71
C ILE A 64 -4.92 15.60 8.59
N ALA A 65 -4.77 14.40 8.02
CA ALA A 65 -4.09 13.28 8.65
C ALA A 65 -2.73 13.09 7.99
N GLY A 66 -1.65 13.28 8.72
CA GLY A 66 -0.31 13.20 8.13
C GLY A 66 0.81 12.96 9.12
N ARG A 67 1.99 12.78 8.55
CA ARG A 67 3.26 12.64 9.25
C ARG A 67 4.29 13.58 8.63
N TYR A 68 5.29 13.94 9.42
CA TYR A 68 6.50 14.56 8.89
C TYR A 68 7.76 13.80 9.30
N TRP A 69 8.72 13.77 8.40
CA TRP A 69 10.02 13.15 8.59
C TRP A 69 11.11 14.20 8.49
N ASN A 70 11.94 14.27 9.52
CA ASN A 70 13.12 15.14 9.49
C ASN A 70 14.22 14.48 8.64
N GLU A 71 14.49 15.01 7.45
CA GLU A 71 15.45 14.45 6.49
C GLU A 71 16.91 14.68 6.89
N THR A 72 17.18 15.46 7.94
CA THR A 72 18.55 15.57 8.52
C THR A 72 18.83 14.47 9.54
N ASN A 73 17.80 13.67 9.89
CA ASN A 73 17.92 12.54 10.80
C ASN A 73 17.75 11.23 10.00
N SER A 74 18.60 10.25 10.27
CA SER A 74 18.55 8.95 9.62
C SER A 74 17.52 7.98 10.20
N THR A 75 16.79 8.36 11.27
CA THR A 75 15.76 7.50 11.86
C THR A 75 14.63 7.21 10.85
N PRO A 76 14.16 5.96 10.74
CA PRO A 76 12.99 5.64 9.93
C PRO A 76 11.67 6.06 10.57
N VAL A 77 11.67 6.49 11.84
CA VAL A 77 10.47 6.88 12.58
C VAL A 77 10.10 8.31 12.23
N ALA A 78 8.80 8.58 12.05
CA ALA A 78 8.29 9.93 11.85
C ALA A 78 8.65 10.84 13.03
N ALA A 79 8.98 12.10 12.73
CA ALA A 79 9.32 13.08 13.77
C ALA A 79 8.08 13.57 14.53
N GLY A 80 6.88 13.29 14.02
CA GLY A 80 5.60 13.59 14.64
C GLY A 80 4.45 13.44 13.66
N TYR A 81 3.25 13.77 14.10
CA TYR A 81 2.09 13.87 13.22
C TYR A 81 1.95 15.30 12.66
N TYR A 82 1.34 15.42 11.47
CA TYR A 82 1.02 16.71 10.85
C TYR A 82 -0.48 16.86 10.73
N GLY A 83 -1.00 18.02 11.10
CA GLY A 83 -2.43 18.30 11.13
C GLY A 83 -3.12 17.83 12.41
N SER A 84 -4.19 17.08 12.32
CA SER A 84 -5.02 16.66 13.46
C SER A 84 -4.69 15.25 13.92
N LEU A 85 -4.36 15.08 15.21
CA LEU A 85 -4.20 13.76 15.85
C LEU A 85 -5.47 12.93 15.73
N ALA A 86 -6.65 13.54 15.94
CA ALA A 86 -7.93 12.85 15.80
C ALA A 86 -8.17 12.38 14.36
N ALA A 87 -7.81 13.20 13.37
CA ALA A 87 -7.90 12.79 11.96
C ALA A 87 -6.99 11.60 11.64
N LEU A 88 -5.78 11.58 12.18
CA LEU A 88 -4.83 10.49 11.98
C LEU A 88 -5.31 9.19 12.66
N LYS A 89 -5.88 9.25 13.85
CA LYS A 89 -6.47 8.08 14.54
C LYS A 89 -7.66 7.51 13.79
N GLU A 90 -8.53 8.36 13.26
CA GLU A 90 -9.72 7.94 12.49
C GLU A 90 -9.40 7.61 11.02
N LEU A 91 -8.16 7.82 10.56
CA LEU A 91 -7.79 7.67 9.15
C LEU A 91 -8.10 6.28 8.58
N PRO A 92 -7.77 5.16 9.25
CA PRO A 92 -8.09 3.83 8.73
C PRO A 92 -9.59 3.63 8.49
N LYS A 93 -10.42 4.09 9.43
CA LYS A 93 -11.88 4.02 9.36
C LYS A 93 -12.43 4.92 8.25
N LYS A 94 -11.98 6.17 8.14
CA LYS A 94 -12.41 7.11 7.10
C LYS A 94 -12.00 6.66 5.70
N LEU A 95 -10.83 6.07 5.57
CA LEU A 95 -10.39 5.40 4.34
C LEU A 95 -11.20 4.13 4.04
N GLY A 96 -11.96 3.61 5.01
CA GLY A 96 -12.68 2.35 4.85
C GLY A 96 -11.76 1.16 4.66
N LEU A 97 -10.53 1.22 5.23
CA LEU A 97 -9.59 0.11 5.11
C LEU A 97 -10.19 -1.16 5.69
N GLY A 98 -10.04 -2.26 4.97
CA GLY A 98 -10.57 -3.56 5.39
C GLY A 98 -10.85 -4.48 4.22
N ARG A 99 -11.50 -5.60 4.51
CA ARG A 99 -11.80 -6.66 3.57
C ARG A 99 -13.18 -6.52 2.96
N TYR A 100 -13.25 -6.75 1.66
CA TYR A 100 -14.48 -6.67 0.86
C TYR A 100 -14.55 -7.83 -0.11
N LEU A 101 -15.74 -8.22 -0.50
CA LEU A 101 -15.96 -8.91 -1.77
C LEU A 101 -16.36 -7.90 -2.82
N VAL A 102 -15.73 -8.01 -3.99
CA VAL A 102 -15.89 -7.07 -5.10
C VAL A 102 -16.24 -7.83 -6.37
N THR A 103 -17.40 -7.54 -6.94
CA THR A 103 -17.86 -8.16 -8.19
C THR A 103 -17.03 -7.68 -9.38
N ASP A 104 -17.12 -8.36 -10.53
CA ASP A 104 -16.43 -7.92 -11.75
C ASP A 104 -16.88 -6.51 -12.21
N ASP A 105 -18.12 -6.11 -11.88
CA ASP A 105 -18.63 -4.73 -12.07
C ASP A 105 -18.11 -3.73 -11.03
N ARG A 106 -17.19 -4.15 -10.17
CA ARG A 106 -16.54 -3.34 -9.13
C ARG A 106 -17.48 -2.86 -8.00
N VAL A 107 -18.60 -3.54 -7.81
CA VAL A 107 -19.47 -3.30 -6.65
C VAL A 107 -18.83 -3.92 -5.42
N ARG A 108 -18.55 -3.08 -4.42
CA ARG A 108 -17.92 -3.46 -3.15
C ARG A 108 -18.97 -3.80 -2.11
N ARG A 109 -18.80 -4.92 -1.42
CA ARG A 109 -19.58 -5.25 -0.23
C ARG A 109 -18.63 -5.61 0.90
N LYS A 110 -18.69 -4.84 1.99
CA LYS A 110 -17.75 -4.97 3.11
C LYS A 110 -18.05 -6.24 3.91
N LEU A 111 -16.97 -6.90 4.32
CA LEU A 111 -17.04 -8.05 5.23
C LEU A 111 -17.05 -7.59 6.69
N ASP A 112 -17.51 -8.45 7.57
CA ASP A 112 -17.43 -8.22 9.01
C ASP A 112 -15.95 -8.06 9.42
N PRO A 113 -15.59 -7.00 10.13
CA PRO A 113 -14.20 -6.74 10.51
C PRO A 113 -13.56 -7.82 11.39
N ALA A 114 -14.37 -8.63 12.08
CA ALA A 114 -13.88 -9.72 12.94
C ALA A 114 -14.00 -11.10 12.27
N ASP A 115 -14.91 -11.26 11.30
CA ASP A 115 -15.20 -12.56 10.66
C ASP A 115 -15.39 -12.40 9.14
N SER A 116 -14.32 -12.59 8.39
CA SER A 116 -14.36 -12.46 6.91
C SER A 116 -15.25 -13.48 6.20
N THR A 117 -15.83 -14.46 6.90
CA THR A 117 -16.83 -15.39 6.34
C THR A 117 -18.25 -14.82 6.36
N ARG A 118 -18.41 -13.60 6.82
CA ARG A 118 -19.67 -12.86 6.89
C ARG A 118 -19.53 -11.46 6.33
N TYR A 119 -20.65 -10.91 5.88
CA TYR A 119 -20.76 -9.48 5.59
C TYR A 119 -21.06 -8.70 6.89
N GLU A 120 -20.90 -7.38 6.90
CA GLU A 120 -21.22 -6.50 8.05
C GLU A 120 -22.68 -6.64 8.54
N ASP A 121 -23.60 -7.04 7.66
CA ASP A 121 -25.00 -7.31 8.02
C ASP A 121 -25.22 -8.71 8.63
N GLY A 122 -24.15 -9.48 8.86
CA GLY A 122 -24.16 -10.83 9.41
C GLY A 122 -24.51 -11.94 8.41
N SER A 123 -24.87 -11.63 7.17
CA SER A 123 -25.16 -12.64 6.14
C SER A 123 -23.88 -13.38 5.73
N PRO A 124 -23.97 -14.68 5.35
CA PRO A 124 -22.79 -15.47 4.95
C PRO A 124 -22.11 -14.93 3.71
N ALA A 125 -20.77 -14.90 3.72
CA ALA A 125 -19.93 -14.55 2.59
C ALA A 125 -19.15 -15.78 2.11
N LYS A 126 -19.02 -15.93 0.79
CA LYS A 126 -18.23 -16.99 0.14
C LYS A 126 -16.98 -16.39 -0.48
N LEU A 127 -15.82 -16.89 -0.09
CA LEU A 127 -14.52 -16.37 -0.48
C LEU A 127 -13.94 -17.07 -1.71
N ASP A 128 -14.68 -17.99 -2.31
CA ASP A 128 -14.32 -18.86 -3.43
C ASP A 128 -14.43 -18.20 -4.82
N GLY A 129 -14.74 -16.92 -4.87
CA GLY A 129 -14.96 -16.16 -6.09
C GLY A 129 -16.40 -16.14 -6.60
N SER A 130 -17.30 -16.95 -6.05
CA SER A 130 -18.71 -16.99 -6.50
C SER A 130 -19.52 -15.73 -6.14
N GLN A 131 -19.06 -14.95 -5.16
CA GLN A 131 -19.69 -13.69 -4.72
C GLN A 131 -18.80 -12.47 -4.98
N GLY A 132 -17.67 -12.64 -5.67
CA GLY A 132 -16.71 -11.58 -5.97
C GLY A 132 -15.29 -11.92 -5.54
N GLN A 133 -14.39 -10.98 -5.78
CA GLN A 133 -12.97 -11.09 -5.47
C GLN A 133 -12.69 -10.63 -4.04
N CYS A 134 -11.80 -11.30 -3.35
CA CYS A 134 -11.35 -10.98 -1.99
C CYS A 134 -10.38 -9.80 -2.02
N MET A 135 -10.85 -8.59 -1.75
CA MET A 135 -10.09 -7.35 -1.91
C MET A 135 -9.92 -6.60 -0.59
N TRP A 136 -8.73 -6.05 -0.38
CA TRP A 136 -8.48 -4.99 0.58
C TRP A 136 -8.77 -3.66 -0.11
N CYS A 137 -9.69 -2.86 0.44
CA CYS A 137 -10.20 -1.67 -0.23
C CYS A 137 -9.91 -0.38 0.54
N TRP A 138 -10.03 0.74 -0.19
CA TRP A 138 -9.97 2.11 0.33
C TRP A 138 -10.99 3.00 -0.35
N ASN A 139 -11.39 4.07 0.34
CA ASN A 139 -12.25 5.13 -0.19
C ASN A 139 -11.42 6.17 -0.94
N ALA A 140 -12.06 6.92 -1.84
CA ALA A 140 -11.43 8.04 -2.55
C ALA A 140 -10.86 9.07 -1.57
N HIS A 141 -9.66 9.57 -1.89
CA HIS A 141 -8.94 10.52 -1.05
C HIS A 141 -7.91 11.29 -1.87
N TYR A 142 -7.27 12.26 -1.24
CA TYR A 142 -6.12 13.00 -1.78
C TYR A 142 -4.87 12.63 -1.01
N TYR A 143 -3.79 12.37 -1.74
CA TYR A 143 -2.44 12.27 -1.20
C TYR A 143 -1.67 13.53 -1.55
N THR A 144 -1.00 14.13 -0.56
CA THR A 144 -0.21 15.33 -0.74
C THR A 144 1.12 15.21 -0.03
N THR A 145 2.21 15.58 -0.70
CA THR A 145 3.53 15.65 -0.11
C THR A 145 4.24 16.94 -0.50
N TRP A 146 5.02 17.50 0.43
CA TRP A 146 5.84 18.68 0.19
C TRP A 146 7.02 18.76 1.16
N LYS A 147 7.94 19.66 0.87
CA LYS A 147 9.03 20.01 1.78
C LYS A 147 8.63 21.21 2.64
N GLU A 148 8.93 21.15 3.92
CA GLU A 148 8.76 22.22 4.90
C GLU A 148 10.03 22.32 5.74
N GLY A 149 10.90 23.25 5.36
CA GLY A 149 12.26 23.30 5.89
C GLY A 149 13.02 21.99 5.63
N ASN A 150 13.52 21.38 6.69
CA ASN A 150 14.22 20.11 6.62
C ASN A 150 13.27 18.89 6.66
N ASN A 151 11.98 19.10 6.71
CA ASN A 151 11.01 18.02 6.82
C ASN A 151 10.41 17.67 5.45
N THR A 152 10.12 16.41 5.23
CA THR A 152 9.13 15.96 4.27
C THR A 152 7.82 15.76 5.00
N VAL A 153 6.75 16.40 4.53
CA VAL A 153 5.38 16.19 5.00
C VAL A 153 4.66 15.28 4.03
N GLU A 154 3.94 14.29 4.55
CA GLU A 154 3.04 13.42 3.78
C GLU A 154 1.67 13.39 4.46
N THR A 155 0.61 13.59 3.68
CA THR A 155 -0.75 13.69 4.23
C THR A 155 -1.76 12.95 3.37
N ILE A 156 -2.84 12.52 4.03
CA ILE A 156 -4.05 12.03 3.40
C ILE A 156 -5.21 12.92 3.85
N THR A 157 -6.01 13.39 2.89
CA THR A 157 -7.17 14.25 3.12
C THR A 157 -8.32 13.82 2.22
N PHE A 158 -9.55 14.30 2.51
CA PHE A 158 -10.74 13.99 1.70
C PHE A 158 -11.17 15.17 0.79
N GLN A 159 -10.41 16.26 0.86
CA GLN A 159 -10.46 17.38 -0.07
C GLN A 159 -9.02 17.81 -0.38
N PRO A 160 -8.75 18.43 -1.54
CA PRO A 160 -7.40 18.92 -1.83
C PRO A 160 -6.97 20.00 -0.81
N ILE A 161 -5.67 20.02 -0.50
CA ILE A 161 -5.12 21.06 0.38
C ILE A 161 -4.88 22.33 -0.45
N PRO A 162 -5.50 23.46 -0.10
CA PRO A 162 -5.30 24.73 -0.81
C PRO A 162 -3.82 25.13 -0.90
N GLY A 163 -3.38 25.52 -2.10
CA GLY A 163 -1.98 25.91 -2.33
C GLY A 163 -0.97 24.78 -2.36
N LYS A 164 -1.41 23.52 -2.24
CA LYS A 164 -0.55 22.33 -2.39
C LYS A 164 -0.99 21.51 -3.61
N LYS A 165 -0.02 20.84 -4.25
CA LYS A 165 -0.32 19.89 -5.34
C LYS A 165 -0.79 18.56 -4.72
N SER A 166 -2.11 18.43 -4.57
CA SER A 166 -2.76 17.22 -4.08
C SER A 166 -3.09 16.29 -5.23
N VAL A 167 -2.74 15.01 -5.12
CA VAL A 167 -3.07 13.99 -6.12
C VAL A 167 -4.33 13.26 -5.68
N PHE A 168 -5.34 13.25 -6.53
CA PHE A 168 -6.57 12.49 -6.29
C PHE A 168 -6.33 11.01 -6.52
N VAL A 169 -6.76 10.19 -5.56
CA VAL A 169 -6.73 8.72 -5.62
C VAL A 169 -8.16 8.22 -5.54
N PRO A 170 -8.69 7.62 -6.62
CA PRO A 170 -10.03 7.07 -6.61
C PRO A 170 -10.19 5.93 -5.59
N ALA A 171 -11.41 5.67 -5.21
CA ALA A 171 -11.76 4.46 -4.48
C ALA A 171 -11.36 3.21 -5.28
N GLY A 172 -10.84 2.20 -4.58
CA GLY A 172 -10.34 1.00 -5.23
C GLY A 172 -9.95 -0.07 -4.22
N GLY A 173 -9.20 -1.06 -4.70
CA GLY A 173 -8.70 -2.13 -3.86
C GLY A 173 -7.62 -2.96 -4.53
N ILE A 174 -6.94 -3.75 -3.72
CA ILE A 174 -5.93 -4.74 -4.12
C ILE A 174 -6.26 -6.08 -3.45
N SER A 175 -5.84 -7.20 -4.05
CA SER A 175 -5.99 -8.51 -3.39
C SER A 175 -5.60 -8.43 -1.92
N TRP A 176 -6.46 -8.89 -1.01
CA TRP A 176 -6.14 -8.77 0.42
C TRP A 176 -4.98 -9.68 0.87
N PHE A 177 -4.70 -10.73 0.12
CA PHE A 177 -3.45 -11.45 0.18
C PHE A 177 -2.56 -10.90 -0.95
N SER A 178 -1.46 -10.22 -0.63
CA SER A 178 -0.65 -9.43 -1.59
C SER A 178 0.00 -10.26 -2.71
N ALA A 179 -0.73 -11.23 -3.23
CA ALA A 179 -0.40 -12.07 -4.38
C ALA A 179 -1.70 -12.44 -5.10
N GLY A 180 -1.60 -12.89 -6.34
CA GLY A 180 -2.74 -13.30 -7.14
C GLY A 180 -2.93 -14.81 -7.16
N VAL A 181 -4.12 -15.22 -7.54
CA VAL A 181 -4.48 -16.59 -7.94
C VAL A 181 -4.86 -16.55 -9.41
N ILE A 182 -4.61 -17.59 -10.17
CA ILE A 182 -4.99 -17.65 -11.59
C ILE A 182 -6.11 -18.68 -11.74
N ASP A 183 -7.24 -18.24 -12.26
CA ASP A 183 -8.25 -19.14 -12.81
C ASP A 183 -7.67 -19.80 -14.06
N ARG A 184 -7.33 -21.08 -13.95
CA ARG A 184 -6.67 -21.85 -15.01
C ARG A 184 -7.60 -22.15 -16.20
N THR A 185 -8.92 -22.13 -15.96
CA THR A 185 -9.93 -22.37 -17.00
C THR A 185 -10.15 -21.11 -17.85
N GLU A 186 -10.39 -19.98 -17.20
CA GLU A 186 -10.68 -18.72 -17.90
C GLU A 186 -9.43 -17.89 -18.18
N GLN A 187 -8.28 -18.30 -17.63
CA GLN A 187 -7.03 -17.56 -17.74
C GLN A 187 -7.20 -16.11 -17.26
N LYS A 188 -7.80 -15.96 -16.06
CA LYS A 188 -8.02 -14.67 -15.39
C LYS A 188 -7.21 -14.58 -14.12
N LEU A 189 -6.67 -13.41 -13.82
CA LEU A 189 -6.11 -13.11 -12.49
C LEU A 189 -7.27 -12.94 -11.51
N CYS A 190 -7.15 -13.58 -10.35
CA CYS A 190 -8.18 -13.64 -9.32
C CYS A 190 -7.60 -13.31 -7.94
N SER A 191 -8.49 -12.98 -7.04
CA SER A 191 -8.23 -12.89 -5.60
C SER A 191 -9.31 -13.69 -4.87
N VAL A 192 -9.04 -14.97 -4.62
CA VAL A 192 -9.99 -15.91 -4.01
C VAL A 192 -9.30 -16.80 -2.99
N ILE A 193 -10.09 -17.34 -2.06
CA ILE A 193 -9.67 -18.42 -1.16
C ILE A 193 -10.44 -19.67 -1.57
N SER A 194 -9.76 -20.56 -2.25
CA SER A 194 -10.37 -21.77 -2.80
C SER A 194 -9.33 -22.88 -2.93
N THR A 195 -9.76 -24.11 -2.67
CA THR A 195 -8.99 -25.33 -2.93
C THR A 195 -9.48 -26.06 -4.19
N ASP A 196 -10.29 -25.42 -5.03
CA ASP A 196 -10.67 -25.93 -6.33
C ASP A 196 -9.43 -25.94 -7.27
N GLU A 197 -9.26 -27.02 -8.02
CA GLU A 197 -8.12 -27.21 -8.93
C GLU A 197 -8.00 -26.14 -10.00
N ARG A 198 -9.09 -25.50 -10.38
CA ARG A 198 -9.06 -24.37 -11.32
C ARG A 198 -8.21 -23.20 -10.81
N TYR A 199 -8.08 -23.08 -9.48
CA TYR A 199 -7.28 -22.04 -8.81
C TYR A 199 -5.97 -22.57 -8.24
N ARG A 200 -5.47 -23.72 -8.71
CA ARG A 200 -4.19 -24.27 -8.28
C ARG A 200 -3.07 -23.23 -8.40
N GLY A 201 -2.34 -23.02 -7.32
CA GLY A 201 -1.24 -22.08 -7.23
C GLY A 201 0.07 -22.53 -7.86
N GLY A 202 1.15 -21.91 -7.44
CA GLY A 202 2.49 -22.15 -7.96
C GLY A 202 2.56 -21.91 -9.47
N ASN A 203 3.42 -22.65 -10.17
CA ASN A 203 3.60 -22.56 -11.61
C ASN A 203 2.56 -23.36 -12.44
N GLY A 204 1.60 -23.98 -11.77
CA GLY A 204 0.58 -24.83 -12.42
C GLY A 204 1.05 -26.23 -12.78
N SER A 205 2.33 -26.56 -12.60
CA SER A 205 2.81 -27.92 -12.70
C SER A 205 2.53 -28.67 -11.38
N VAL A 206 2.18 -29.93 -11.47
CA VAL A 206 2.11 -30.78 -10.30
C VAL A 206 3.55 -31.05 -9.87
N LEU A 207 3.94 -30.47 -8.77
CA LEU A 207 5.24 -30.73 -8.18
C LEU A 207 5.18 -32.07 -7.47
N ASN A 208 5.93 -33.05 -7.96
CA ASN A 208 6.04 -34.36 -7.34
C ASN A 208 6.96 -34.27 -6.14
N TYR A 209 6.37 -34.14 -4.96
CA TYR A 209 7.10 -34.28 -3.69
C TYR A 209 6.71 -35.62 -3.07
N PRO A 210 7.55 -36.64 -3.19
CA PRO A 210 7.21 -37.98 -2.73
C PRO A 210 6.97 -38.04 -1.21
N ASP A 211 7.52 -37.10 -0.48
CA ASP A 211 7.48 -37.05 0.98
C ASP A 211 6.19 -36.45 1.56
N LEU A 212 5.32 -35.90 0.71
CA LEU A 212 4.05 -35.29 1.13
C LEU A 212 2.88 -36.14 0.64
N SER A 213 1.79 -36.17 1.42
CA SER A 213 0.54 -36.77 0.96
C SER A 213 -0.04 -36.00 -0.22
N ASP A 214 -0.79 -36.66 -1.09
CA ASP A 214 -1.39 -36.03 -2.25
C ASP A 214 -2.40 -34.93 -1.88
N SER A 215 -2.96 -34.98 -0.67
CA SER A 215 -3.86 -33.96 -0.13
C SER A 215 -3.15 -32.81 0.58
N ALA A 216 -1.82 -32.87 0.77
CA ALA A 216 -1.09 -31.80 1.44
C ALA A 216 -1.08 -30.53 0.56
N PRO A 217 -1.49 -29.35 1.06
CA PRO A 217 -1.54 -28.12 0.28
C PRO A 217 -0.22 -27.79 -0.42
N GLN A 218 0.91 -28.00 0.26
CA GLN A 218 2.25 -27.74 -0.28
C GLN A 218 2.56 -28.62 -1.48
N LYS A 219 2.08 -29.87 -1.54
CA LYS A 219 2.27 -30.79 -2.67
C LYS A 219 1.33 -30.47 -3.82
N THR A 220 0.05 -30.28 -3.53
CA THR A 220 -0.97 -30.02 -4.55
C THR A 220 -1.01 -28.56 -4.99
N GLN A 221 -0.46 -27.63 -4.18
CA GLN A 221 -0.54 -26.18 -4.35
C GLN A 221 -1.97 -25.62 -4.40
N LEU A 222 -2.94 -26.40 -3.92
CA LEU A 222 -4.31 -25.93 -3.73
C LEU A 222 -4.36 -24.90 -2.60
N GLY A 223 -5.08 -23.80 -2.79
CA GLY A 223 -5.17 -22.68 -1.86
C GLY A 223 -3.90 -21.81 -1.80
N MET A 224 -2.91 -22.03 -2.67
CA MET A 224 -1.68 -21.26 -2.74
C MET A 224 -1.76 -20.16 -3.80
N PRO A 225 -0.98 -19.05 -3.68
CA PRO A 225 -0.87 -18.03 -4.72
C PRO A 225 -0.23 -18.58 -5.99
N ALA A 226 -0.55 -18.00 -7.15
CA ALA A 226 0.07 -18.32 -8.42
C ALA A 226 1.44 -17.66 -8.55
N THR A 227 2.42 -18.41 -9.03
CA THR A 227 3.80 -17.95 -9.27
C THR A 227 4.31 -18.44 -10.63
N ALA A 228 5.53 -18.07 -10.99
CA ALA A 228 6.19 -18.50 -12.22
C ALA A 228 5.37 -18.21 -13.49
N TYR A 229 4.67 -17.09 -13.49
CA TYR A 229 3.96 -16.59 -14.67
C TYR A 229 4.78 -15.47 -15.33
N VAL A 230 4.65 -15.30 -16.66
CA VAL A 230 5.35 -14.23 -17.38
C VAL A 230 4.89 -12.88 -16.83
N TYR A 231 5.83 -12.03 -16.39
CA TYR A 231 5.52 -10.83 -15.61
C TYR A 231 4.56 -9.88 -16.33
N GLY A 232 4.81 -9.58 -17.60
CA GLY A 232 3.93 -8.73 -18.39
C GLY A 232 2.53 -9.32 -18.63
N ASN A 233 2.39 -10.64 -18.57
CA ASN A 233 1.11 -11.31 -18.80
C ASN A 233 0.16 -11.25 -17.60
N PHE A 234 0.64 -10.91 -16.38
CA PHE A 234 -0.27 -10.66 -15.26
C PHE A 234 -1.27 -9.54 -15.59
N SER A 235 -0.80 -8.45 -16.21
CA SER A 235 -1.64 -7.36 -16.71
C SER A 235 -2.69 -7.87 -17.71
N THR A 236 -2.26 -8.69 -18.68
CA THR A 236 -3.15 -9.26 -19.71
C THR A 236 -4.29 -10.07 -19.10
N ILE A 237 -4.00 -10.95 -18.14
CA ILE A 237 -5.03 -11.80 -17.52
C ILE A 237 -5.87 -11.07 -16.47
N ALA A 238 -5.36 -9.99 -15.87
CA ALA A 238 -6.13 -9.13 -14.98
C ALA A 238 -7.20 -8.35 -15.77
N ARG A 239 -6.84 -7.75 -16.90
CA ARG A 239 -7.73 -6.97 -17.78
C ARG A 239 -8.86 -7.80 -18.40
N LYS A 240 -8.75 -9.13 -18.43
CA LYS A 240 -9.86 -10.01 -18.84
C LYS A 240 -11.08 -9.94 -17.92
N ARG A 241 -10.97 -9.35 -16.74
CA ARG A 241 -12.12 -9.09 -15.85
C ARG A 241 -12.98 -7.92 -16.29
N GLY A 242 -12.46 -7.07 -17.16
CA GLY A 242 -13.13 -5.88 -17.65
C GLY A 242 -12.36 -4.62 -17.32
N GLU A 243 -12.92 -3.50 -17.75
CA GLU A 243 -12.36 -2.18 -17.50
C GLU A 243 -12.28 -1.88 -16.00
N GLY A 244 -11.20 -1.23 -15.59
CA GLY A 244 -10.96 -0.88 -14.19
C GLY A 244 -10.29 -1.98 -13.38
N TRP A 245 -9.94 -3.13 -13.98
CA TRP A 245 -9.17 -4.21 -13.37
C TRP A 245 -7.75 -4.28 -13.96
N GLU A 246 -6.77 -4.47 -13.08
CA GLU A 246 -5.35 -4.58 -13.47
C GLU A 246 -4.56 -5.44 -12.47
N ALA A 247 -3.34 -5.77 -12.81
CA ALA A 247 -2.39 -6.44 -11.95
C ALA A 247 -1.53 -5.39 -11.21
N ASN A 248 -1.70 -5.27 -9.87
CA ASN A 248 -0.88 -4.44 -8.97
C ASN A 248 -0.49 -3.08 -9.57
N TRP A 249 -1.47 -2.30 -10.02
CA TRP A 249 -1.21 -1.00 -10.62
C TRP A 249 -0.42 -0.10 -9.66
N TYR A 250 0.55 0.67 -10.17
CA TYR A 250 1.46 1.46 -9.35
C TYR A 250 0.74 2.40 -8.36
N VAL A 251 -0.45 2.94 -8.73
CA VAL A 251 -1.26 3.75 -7.81
C VAL A 251 -1.80 2.91 -6.67
N ALA A 252 -2.28 1.67 -6.92
CA ALA A 252 -2.73 0.77 -5.86
C ALA A 252 -1.58 0.40 -4.91
N ARG A 253 -0.39 0.15 -5.47
CA ARG A 253 0.81 -0.09 -4.67
C ARG A 253 1.20 1.15 -3.85
N ALA A 254 1.12 2.34 -4.42
CA ALA A 254 1.37 3.59 -3.69
C ALA A 254 0.44 3.75 -2.48
N VAL A 255 -0.87 3.41 -2.63
CA VAL A 255 -1.82 3.42 -1.51
C VAL A 255 -1.33 2.54 -0.36
N VAL A 256 -0.91 1.31 -0.64
CA VAL A 256 -0.34 0.43 0.39
C VAL A 256 0.87 1.08 1.06
N GLU A 257 1.80 1.61 0.28
CA GLU A 257 3.06 2.17 0.79
C GLU A 257 2.86 3.41 1.66
N TYR A 258 2.09 4.42 1.20
CA TYR A 258 1.94 5.64 1.99
C TYR A 258 0.96 5.48 3.16
N THR A 259 -0.08 4.65 3.05
CA THR A 259 -0.96 4.37 4.20
C THR A 259 -0.20 3.67 5.31
N MET A 260 0.68 2.70 4.99
CA MET A 260 1.57 2.08 5.99
C MET A 260 2.48 3.12 6.65
N ARG A 261 3.17 3.97 5.88
CA ARG A 261 4.04 4.99 6.46
C ARG A 261 3.29 5.96 7.37
N ILE A 262 2.18 6.50 6.91
CA ILE A 262 1.42 7.52 7.64
C ILE A 262 0.79 6.91 8.90
N ILE A 263 0.15 5.75 8.80
CA ILE A 263 -0.56 5.14 9.92
C ILE A 263 0.42 4.55 10.95
N LEU A 264 1.42 3.78 10.50
CA LEU A 264 2.41 3.17 11.39
C LEU A 264 3.48 4.15 11.89
N GLY A 265 3.61 5.33 11.27
CA GLY A 265 4.60 6.33 11.65
C GLY A 265 6.05 5.88 11.44
N THR A 266 6.30 4.95 10.52
CA THR A 266 7.63 4.44 10.22
C THR A 266 7.84 4.21 8.74
N ARG A 267 9.08 4.43 8.28
CA ARG A 267 9.61 4.03 6.98
C ARG A 267 10.31 2.66 7.03
N HIS A 268 10.33 2.00 8.20
CA HIS A 268 10.91 0.68 8.39
C HIS A 268 9.79 -0.35 8.62
N SER A 269 9.25 -0.90 7.53
CA SER A 269 8.12 -1.85 7.57
C SER A 269 8.42 -3.11 8.37
N GLN A 270 9.67 -3.57 8.40
CA GLN A 270 10.13 -4.74 9.13
C GLN A 270 10.52 -4.48 10.59
N SER A 271 10.46 -3.23 11.09
CA SER A 271 10.66 -3.00 12.52
C SER A 271 9.62 -3.76 13.35
N ALA A 272 9.98 -4.09 14.59
CA ALA A 272 9.15 -4.94 15.45
C ALA A 272 7.72 -4.40 15.57
N TYR A 273 6.73 -5.27 15.42
CA TYR A 273 5.35 -4.92 15.70
C TYR A 273 5.14 -4.73 17.20
N ASN A 274 4.49 -3.64 17.57
CA ASN A 274 4.06 -3.39 18.93
C ASN A 274 2.51 -3.40 18.97
N PRO A 275 1.88 -4.33 19.69
CA PRO A 275 0.42 -4.37 19.81
C PRO A 275 -0.17 -3.22 20.63
N ASN A 276 0.66 -2.53 21.42
CA ASN A 276 0.21 -1.40 22.23
C ASN A 276 0.34 -0.11 21.42
N LEU A 277 -0.69 0.71 21.44
CA LEU A 277 -0.60 2.08 20.95
C LEU A 277 0.23 2.95 21.89
N ASP A 278 0.78 4.05 21.38
CA ASP A 278 1.47 5.03 22.20
C ASP A 278 0.50 5.87 23.08
N ALA A 279 1.03 6.84 23.80
CA ALA A 279 0.23 7.71 24.68
C ALA A 279 -0.81 8.55 23.88
N ASP A 280 -0.53 8.84 22.62
CA ASP A 280 -1.41 9.55 21.71
C ASP A 280 -2.45 8.62 21.04
N GLY A 281 -2.37 7.31 21.28
CA GLY A 281 -3.23 6.30 20.67
C GLY A 281 -2.83 5.95 19.22
N LEU A 282 -1.55 6.13 18.86
CA LEU A 282 -1.02 5.82 17.54
C LEU A 282 -0.21 4.53 17.53
N TYR A 283 -0.12 3.89 16.36
CA TYR A 283 0.73 2.72 16.16
C TYR A 283 2.20 3.07 16.29
N GLN A 284 2.98 2.12 16.80
CA GLN A 284 4.42 2.20 16.99
C GLN A 284 5.12 1.06 16.26
N GLY A 285 6.14 1.37 15.49
CA GLY A 285 6.93 0.37 14.76
C GLY A 285 6.22 -0.18 13.52
N GLY A 286 6.84 -1.20 12.92
CA GLY A 286 6.37 -1.87 11.71
C GLY A 286 5.52 -3.10 11.99
N LEU A 287 5.61 -4.07 11.07
CA LEU A 287 4.85 -5.33 11.13
C LEU A 287 5.77 -6.55 11.34
N GLY A 288 7.00 -6.33 11.84
CA GLY A 288 7.98 -7.41 12.00
C GLY A 288 8.63 -7.83 10.68
N ALA A 289 9.53 -8.79 10.74
CA ALA A 289 10.35 -9.20 9.60
C ALA A 289 9.55 -9.84 8.44
N GLY A 290 8.35 -10.33 8.69
CA GLY A 290 7.58 -11.02 7.66
C GLY A 290 8.19 -12.37 7.27
N VAL A 291 7.74 -12.93 6.14
CA VAL A 291 8.21 -14.23 5.61
C VAL A 291 9.50 -14.01 4.80
N THR A 292 10.57 -13.55 5.44
CA THR A 292 11.76 -13.04 4.73
C THR A 292 13.02 -13.86 4.90
N THR A 293 13.04 -14.83 5.82
CA THR A 293 14.27 -15.55 6.21
C THR A 293 14.22 -17.03 5.87
N MET A 294 13.37 -17.41 4.92
CA MET A 294 13.34 -18.79 4.45
C MET A 294 14.57 -19.10 3.59
N PRO A 295 15.13 -20.33 3.69
CA PRO A 295 16.19 -20.77 2.82
C PRO A 295 15.73 -20.81 1.36
N ASN A 296 16.66 -21.14 0.46
CA ASN A 296 16.44 -21.14 -0.99
C ASN A 296 15.15 -21.83 -1.42
N TRP A 297 14.50 -21.25 -2.42
CA TRP A 297 13.25 -21.74 -2.97
C TRP A 297 13.30 -23.17 -3.48
N GLY A 298 14.45 -23.62 -4.00
CA GLY A 298 14.62 -24.97 -4.56
C GLY A 298 14.97 -26.03 -3.52
N ASP A 299 15.46 -25.65 -2.35
CA ASP A 299 16.08 -26.59 -1.42
C ASP A 299 15.15 -27.00 -0.28
N TYR A 300 14.08 -26.25 -0.08
CA TYR A 300 13.20 -26.42 1.05
C TYR A 300 12.13 -27.46 0.76
N ASN A 301 12.26 -28.68 1.23
CA ASN A 301 11.40 -29.82 0.93
C ASN A 301 11.28 -30.18 -0.56
N GLY A 302 12.12 -29.62 -1.43
CA GLY A 302 12.01 -29.79 -2.87
C GLY A 302 10.81 -29.09 -3.52
N TYR A 303 10.18 -28.11 -2.85
CA TYR A 303 9.11 -27.27 -3.38
C TYR A 303 9.26 -25.82 -2.91
N TYR A 304 8.50 -24.92 -3.54
CA TYR A 304 8.55 -23.50 -3.20
C TYR A 304 7.85 -23.20 -1.86
N PRO A 305 8.43 -22.34 -1.02
CA PRO A 305 7.88 -22.00 0.29
C PRO A 305 6.70 -21.05 0.19
N LEU A 306 5.54 -21.56 -0.24
CA LEU A 306 4.33 -20.79 -0.38
C LEU A 306 3.52 -20.76 0.92
N VAL A 307 2.89 -19.63 1.17
CA VAL A 307 1.93 -19.41 2.27
C VAL A 307 0.53 -19.39 1.64
N PRO A 308 -0.45 -20.14 2.18
CA PRO A 308 -1.81 -20.19 1.64
C PRO A 308 -2.50 -18.82 1.64
N THR A 309 -3.38 -18.59 0.67
CA THR A 309 -4.18 -17.35 0.59
C THR A 309 -5.21 -17.20 1.72
N SER A 310 -5.45 -18.27 2.48
CA SER A 310 -6.34 -18.29 3.65
C SER A 310 -5.68 -17.86 4.95
N VAL A 311 -4.35 -17.69 4.98
CA VAL A 311 -3.64 -17.25 6.19
C VAL A 311 -4.08 -15.86 6.59
N GLY A 312 -4.27 -15.63 7.88
CA GLY A 312 -4.67 -14.33 8.43
C GLY A 312 -6.19 -14.07 8.34
N LEU A 313 -7.00 -15.06 7.98
CA LEU A 313 -8.47 -14.92 8.02
C LEU A 313 -8.95 -14.56 9.43
N GLU A 314 -8.37 -15.16 10.45
CA GLU A 314 -8.68 -14.95 11.86
C GLU A 314 -8.35 -13.55 12.38
N LYS A 315 -7.54 -12.79 11.64
CA LYS A 315 -7.25 -11.38 11.98
C LYS A 315 -8.35 -10.42 11.54
N GLY A 316 -9.23 -10.82 10.62
CA GLY A 316 -10.21 -9.90 10.05
C GLY A 316 -9.54 -8.62 9.53
N ASP A 317 -10.08 -7.45 9.86
CA ASP A 317 -9.52 -6.13 9.54
C ASP A 317 -8.46 -5.67 10.57
N GLY A 318 -7.88 -6.59 11.37
CA GLY A 318 -6.88 -6.24 12.37
C GLY A 318 -5.50 -5.92 11.80
N VAL A 319 -4.61 -5.50 12.71
CA VAL A 319 -3.18 -5.24 12.44
C VAL A 319 -2.34 -6.20 13.28
N GLY A 320 -1.21 -6.65 12.75
CA GLY A 320 -0.25 -7.45 13.52
C GLY A 320 0.43 -8.54 12.69
N VAL A 321 0.75 -9.63 13.35
CA VAL A 321 1.44 -10.78 12.77
C VAL A 321 0.64 -12.05 13.06
N VAL A 322 0.56 -12.93 12.08
CA VAL A 322 0.00 -14.29 12.19
C VAL A 322 1.11 -15.28 11.92
N GLU A 323 1.19 -16.35 12.70
CA GLU A 323 2.17 -17.39 12.47
C GLU A 323 1.60 -18.49 11.56
N TYR A 324 2.36 -18.88 10.55
CA TYR A 324 2.06 -20.01 9.69
C TYR A 324 3.23 -20.99 9.67
N SER A 325 2.97 -22.24 10.08
CA SER A 325 4.01 -23.29 10.10
C SER A 325 4.14 -23.96 8.73
N ILE A 326 5.32 -23.85 8.14
CA ILE A 326 5.72 -24.61 6.95
C ILE A 326 6.42 -25.88 7.41
N THR A 327 5.95 -27.04 6.95
CA THR A 327 6.45 -28.35 7.36
C THR A 327 7.16 -29.07 6.22
N LYS A 328 8.16 -29.91 6.56
CA LYS A 328 8.74 -30.88 5.64
C LYS A 328 7.75 -32.00 5.30
N GLY A 329 8.09 -32.80 4.30
CA GLY A 329 7.34 -33.98 3.92
C GLY A 329 7.21 -35.03 5.02
N ASP A 330 8.16 -35.10 5.94
CA ASP A 330 8.13 -35.98 7.14
C ASP A 330 7.24 -35.42 8.27
N GLY A 331 6.59 -34.25 8.05
CA GLY A 331 5.75 -33.56 9.04
C GLY A 331 6.53 -32.70 10.03
N THR A 332 7.87 -32.66 9.95
CA THR A 332 8.67 -31.79 10.82
C THR A 332 8.47 -30.34 10.46
N SER A 333 8.08 -29.51 11.43
CA SER A 333 8.04 -28.05 11.25
C SER A 333 9.45 -27.52 11.01
N VAL A 334 9.63 -26.75 9.95
CA VAL A 334 10.95 -26.26 9.54
C VAL A 334 11.06 -24.76 9.64
N TYR A 335 9.94 -24.06 9.49
CA TYR A 335 9.89 -22.62 9.54
C TYR A 335 8.50 -22.16 9.99
N VAL A 336 8.48 -21.32 11.02
CA VAL A 336 7.28 -20.59 11.41
C VAL A 336 7.33 -19.23 10.73
N ALA A 337 6.52 -19.06 9.70
CA ALA A 337 6.45 -17.84 8.92
C ALA A 337 5.68 -16.76 9.69
N PRO A 338 6.31 -15.63 10.05
CA PRO A 338 5.61 -14.48 10.62
C PRO A 338 4.94 -13.70 9.49
N VAL A 339 3.63 -13.88 9.33
CA VAL A 339 2.86 -13.27 8.23
C VAL A 339 2.31 -11.92 8.68
N PRO A 340 2.76 -10.79 8.12
CA PRO A 340 2.27 -9.47 8.50
C PRO A 340 0.86 -9.23 7.97
N VAL A 341 0.03 -8.55 8.78
CA VAL A 341 -1.33 -8.12 8.44
C VAL A 341 -1.50 -6.65 8.75
N PHE A 342 -2.00 -5.88 7.80
CA PHE A 342 -2.25 -4.44 7.90
C PHE A 342 -3.70 -4.11 7.56
N PHE A 343 -4.55 -3.92 8.56
CA PHE A 343 -6.01 -3.71 8.40
C PHE A 343 -6.65 -4.72 7.44
N GLY A 344 -6.32 -6.00 7.60
CA GLY A 344 -6.82 -7.07 6.76
C GLY A 344 -6.01 -7.36 5.49
N LEU A 345 -5.08 -6.49 5.07
CA LEU A 345 -4.12 -6.77 4.00
C LEU A 345 -3.04 -7.73 4.52
N VAL A 346 -2.94 -8.91 3.94
CA VAL A 346 -2.01 -9.97 4.35
C VAL A 346 -0.76 -9.96 3.45
N ASN A 347 0.40 -10.15 4.03
CA ASN A 347 1.69 -10.16 3.33
C ASN A 347 1.95 -8.92 2.45
N PRO A 348 1.79 -7.67 2.95
CA PRO A 348 2.11 -6.48 2.15
C PRO A 348 3.56 -6.45 1.67
N PHE A 349 4.42 -7.27 2.26
CA PHE A 349 5.83 -7.49 1.89
C PHE A 349 6.33 -8.84 2.40
N GLY A 350 7.45 -9.32 1.84
CA GLY A 350 8.30 -10.36 2.42
C GLY A 350 7.95 -11.81 2.08
N HIS A 351 6.98 -12.08 1.21
CA HIS A 351 6.63 -13.44 0.83
C HIS A 351 6.92 -13.71 -0.65
N LEU A 352 6.25 -13.00 -1.52
CA LEU A 352 6.43 -13.05 -2.97
C LEU A 352 6.68 -11.64 -3.50
N TRP A 353 7.58 -11.52 -4.47
CA TRP A 353 7.69 -10.32 -5.27
C TRP A 353 6.37 -10.04 -5.99
N GLY A 354 5.88 -8.81 -5.90
CA GLY A 354 4.74 -8.34 -6.68
C GLY A 354 5.19 -7.62 -7.95
N VAL A 355 4.72 -8.05 -9.12
CA VAL A 355 4.90 -7.28 -10.36
C VAL A 355 4.05 -6.02 -10.26
N CYS A 356 4.64 -4.84 -10.48
CA CYS A 356 3.96 -3.56 -10.42
C CYS A 356 3.55 -3.10 -11.82
N GLY A 357 2.24 -3.08 -12.11
CA GLY A 357 1.69 -2.66 -13.39
C GLY A 357 1.74 -1.14 -13.61
N GLY A 358 1.80 -0.70 -14.86
CA GLY A 358 1.76 0.71 -15.23
C GLY A 358 3.01 1.52 -14.93
N LEU A 359 4.09 0.90 -14.43
CA LEU A 359 5.39 1.53 -14.20
C LEU A 359 6.48 0.77 -14.94
N VAL A 360 7.21 1.47 -15.78
CA VAL A 360 8.33 0.94 -16.58
C VAL A 360 9.62 1.67 -16.18
N ILE A 361 10.68 0.90 -15.99
CA ILE A 361 12.02 1.43 -15.70
C ILE A 361 12.86 1.26 -16.96
N ASP A 362 13.33 2.36 -17.51
CA ASP A 362 14.28 2.39 -18.64
C ASP A 362 15.70 2.49 -18.10
N VAL A 363 16.46 1.40 -18.22
CA VAL A 363 17.86 1.33 -17.89
C VAL A 363 18.67 1.73 -19.13
N GLY A 364 18.94 3.02 -19.27
CA GLY A 364 19.77 3.55 -20.35
C GLY A 364 21.28 3.43 -20.08
N ALA A 365 22.11 3.85 -21.04
CA ALA A 365 23.56 3.80 -20.92
C ALA A 365 24.11 4.67 -19.77
N THR A 366 23.52 5.85 -19.55
CA THR A 366 23.99 6.84 -18.56
C THR A 366 23.00 7.13 -17.45
N LYS A 367 21.70 6.90 -17.67
CA LYS A 367 20.60 7.17 -16.73
C LYS A 367 19.71 5.95 -16.59
N THR A 368 19.08 5.85 -15.45
CA THR A 368 17.98 4.91 -15.20
C THR A 368 16.74 5.72 -14.83
N LEU A 369 15.68 5.63 -15.62
CA LEU A 369 14.50 6.48 -15.53
C LEU A 369 13.26 5.64 -15.26
N ALA A 370 12.41 6.11 -14.36
CA ALA A 370 11.10 5.50 -14.11
C ALA A 370 10.01 6.31 -14.80
N TYR A 371 9.19 5.62 -15.56
CA TYR A 371 8.02 6.17 -16.25
C TYR A 371 6.75 5.51 -15.75
N ILE A 372 5.67 6.29 -15.70
CA ILE A 372 4.34 5.81 -15.32
C ILE A 372 3.36 5.99 -16.48
N ALA A 373 2.45 5.04 -16.63
CA ALA A 373 1.30 5.19 -17.51
C ALA A 373 0.28 6.14 -16.86
N PRO A 374 -0.20 7.19 -17.55
CA PRO A 374 -1.06 8.21 -16.96
C PRO A 374 -2.49 7.72 -16.67
N SER A 375 -2.93 6.64 -17.28
CA SER A 375 -4.25 6.05 -17.16
C SER A 375 -4.15 4.53 -17.07
N MET A 376 -4.94 3.93 -16.19
CA MET A 376 -5.03 2.47 -16.07
C MET A 376 -5.94 1.88 -17.17
N TYR A 377 -6.90 2.65 -17.65
CA TYR A 377 -7.85 2.21 -18.67
C TYR A 377 -7.23 2.19 -20.06
N ALA A 378 -6.18 2.98 -20.29
CA ALA A 378 -5.40 2.93 -21.52
C ALA A 378 -4.40 1.77 -21.53
N PRO A 379 -4.15 1.15 -22.69
CA PRO A 379 -3.06 0.19 -22.82
C PRO A 379 -1.70 0.88 -22.59
N PHE A 380 -0.77 0.20 -21.95
CA PHE A 380 0.62 0.61 -21.86
C PHE A 380 1.53 -0.52 -22.37
N ASN A 381 2.75 -0.18 -22.74
CA ASN A 381 3.71 -1.14 -23.27
C ASN A 381 4.90 -1.29 -22.31
N TRP A 382 5.29 -2.51 -22.04
CA TRP A 382 6.44 -2.83 -21.19
C TRP A 382 7.81 -2.57 -21.86
N THR A 383 7.82 -2.34 -23.17
CA THR A 383 9.05 -2.26 -23.98
C THR A 383 9.29 -0.91 -24.64
N ASN A 384 8.46 0.09 -24.30
CA ASN A 384 8.67 1.49 -24.66
C ASN A 384 8.02 2.41 -23.61
N THR A 385 8.23 3.70 -23.76
CA THR A 385 7.69 4.73 -22.85
C THR A 385 6.80 5.74 -23.57
N ASP A 386 6.31 5.39 -24.76
CA ASP A 386 5.44 6.25 -25.56
C ASP A 386 4.14 6.55 -24.80
N GLY A 387 3.83 7.84 -24.64
CA GLY A 387 2.66 8.28 -23.89
C GLY A 387 2.75 8.15 -22.37
N MET A 388 3.91 7.73 -21.83
CA MET A 388 4.15 7.68 -20.39
C MET A 388 4.74 8.98 -19.84
N LEU A 389 4.56 9.24 -18.56
CA LEU A 389 5.10 10.39 -17.85
C LEU A 389 6.40 10.01 -17.12
N LEU A 390 7.41 10.87 -17.20
CA LEU A 390 8.65 10.69 -16.44
C LEU A 390 8.39 10.98 -14.96
N ALA A 391 8.57 9.98 -14.12
CA ALA A 391 8.32 10.10 -12.69
C ALA A 391 9.59 10.40 -11.88
N ALA A 392 10.72 9.76 -12.20
CA ALA A 392 11.96 9.95 -11.46
C ALA A 392 13.18 9.44 -12.23
N GLU A 393 14.36 9.96 -11.88
CA GLU A 393 15.67 9.34 -12.14
C GLU A 393 16.04 8.47 -10.93
N LEU A 394 16.39 7.20 -11.18
CA LEU A 394 16.74 6.21 -10.17
C LEU A 394 18.27 6.12 -10.00
N PRO A 395 18.76 5.67 -8.83
CA PRO A 395 20.18 5.40 -8.64
C PRO A 395 20.70 4.36 -9.64
N ARG A 396 21.97 4.46 -9.99
CA ARG A 396 22.65 3.48 -10.85
C ARG A 396 23.49 2.46 -10.08
N ASN A 397 23.39 2.45 -8.77
CA ASN A 397 24.00 1.46 -7.88
C ASN A 397 22.94 0.90 -6.93
N GLU A 398 23.10 -0.35 -6.59
CA GLU A 398 22.30 -1.01 -5.57
C GLU A 398 22.63 -0.48 -4.18
N GLY A 399 21.68 -0.59 -3.27
CA GLY A 399 21.90 -0.23 -1.88
C GLY A 399 20.61 0.03 -1.11
N TRP A 400 20.78 0.29 0.17
CA TRP A 400 19.68 0.66 1.06
C TRP A 400 19.15 2.05 0.68
N ILE A 401 17.83 2.16 0.59
CA ILE A 401 17.13 3.35 0.13
C ILE A 401 17.27 4.46 1.15
N LYS A 402 17.84 5.59 0.73
CA LYS A 402 17.97 6.79 1.53
C LYS A 402 16.91 7.83 1.20
N GLN A 403 16.63 8.04 -0.11
CA GLN A 403 15.57 8.93 -0.56
C GLN A 403 14.60 8.20 -1.50
N TYR A 404 13.34 8.67 -1.49
CA TYR A 404 12.25 8.04 -2.18
C TYR A 404 11.35 9.10 -2.79
N SER A 405 11.07 9.01 -4.08
CA SER A 405 10.15 9.90 -4.76
C SER A 405 8.73 9.33 -4.73
N THR A 406 7.79 10.15 -4.32
CA THR A 406 6.34 9.88 -4.45
C THR A 406 5.72 10.72 -5.57
N HIS A 407 6.54 11.37 -6.40
CA HIS A 407 6.08 12.16 -7.54
C HIS A 407 5.25 11.31 -8.48
N LEU A 408 4.10 11.82 -8.89
CA LEU A 408 3.10 11.11 -9.72
C LEU A 408 2.70 9.73 -9.13
N LEU A 409 2.80 9.54 -7.82
CA LEU A 409 2.55 8.27 -7.11
C LEU A 409 3.45 7.09 -7.58
N ALA A 410 4.56 7.36 -8.26
CA ALA A 410 5.46 6.31 -8.73
C ALA A 410 6.10 5.52 -7.58
N CYS A 411 6.34 6.17 -6.45
CA CYS A 411 6.88 5.55 -5.24
C CYS A 411 8.17 4.75 -5.53
N VAL A 412 9.23 5.42 -5.94
CA VAL A 412 10.50 4.81 -6.36
C VAL A 412 11.71 5.44 -5.65
N PRO A 413 12.80 4.68 -5.44
CA PRO A 413 14.02 5.20 -4.84
C PRO A 413 14.72 6.21 -5.75
N THR A 414 15.25 7.27 -5.15
CA THR A 414 16.02 8.31 -5.85
C THR A 414 17.45 8.46 -5.32
N GLU A 415 17.72 7.94 -4.13
CA GLU A 415 19.06 7.89 -3.54
C GLU A 415 19.23 6.62 -2.71
N VAL A 416 20.40 6.00 -2.76
CA VAL A 416 20.84 4.90 -1.89
C VAL A 416 22.01 5.36 -1.01
N GLY A 417 22.38 4.55 -0.02
CA GLY A 417 23.44 4.88 0.93
C GLY A 417 22.96 4.92 2.39
N ALA A 418 21.77 4.37 2.64
CA ALA A 418 21.25 4.08 3.98
C ALA A 418 21.78 2.72 4.51
N THR A 419 21.12 2.16 5.52
CA THR A 419 21.37 0.84 6.10
C THR A 419 20.02 0.14 6.35
N ALA A 420 20.08 -1.13 6.74
CA ALA A 420 18.87 -1.91 7.15
C ALA A 420 18.12 -1.32 8.36
N ALA A 421 18.61 -0.25 8.97
CA ALA A 421 18.02 0.36 10.17
C ALA A 421 17.82 1.88 10.04
N THR A 422 18.13 2.46 8.86
CA THR A 422 18.08 3.90 8.68
C THR A 422 17.27 4.29 7.45
N TYR A 423 16.66 5.48 7.47
CA TYR A 423 15.81 6.03 6.41
C TYR A 423 14.63 5.10 6.08
N PHE A 424 14.59 4.49 4.88
CA PHE A 424 13.53 3.55 4.49
C PHE A 424 13.80 2.11 4.93
N ALA A 425 15.05 1.80 5.31
CA ALA A 425 15.46 0.46 5.76
C ALA A 425 15.12 -0.71 4.79
N ASP A 426 14.84 -0.42 3.54
CA ASP A 426 14.54 -1.34 2.46
C ASP A 426 15.58 -1.20 1.34
N TYR A 427 15.71 -2.22 0.48
CA TYR A 427 16.81 -2.29 -0.49
C TYR A 427 16.35 -1.96 -1.91
N PHE A 428 17.24 -1.38 -2.71
CA PHE A 428 17.08 -1.15 -4.14
C PHE A 428 18.01 -2.02 -4.94
N TYR A 429 17.46 -2.77 -5.89
CA TYR A 429 18.19 -3.65 -6.81
C TYR A 429 18.15 -3.09 -8.22
N THR A 430 19.31 -2.98 -8.89
CA THR A 430 19.42 -2.54 -10.27
C THR A 430 20.64 -3.16 -10.95
N THR A 431 20.60 -3.31 -12.28
CA THR A 431 21.75 -3.77 -13.09
C THR A 431 22.03 -2.77 -14.21
N PRO A 432 22.71 -1.65 -13.93
CA PRO A 432 22.97 -0.61 -14.93
C PRO A 432 23.82 -1.06 -16.11
N SER A 433 24.58 -2.14 -15.95
CA SER A 433 25.39 -2.76 -17.03
C SER A 433 24.57 -3.54 -18.06
N ASN A 434 23.27 -3.75 -17.80
CA ASN A 434 22.37 -4.44 -18.70
C ASN A 434 21.23 -3.50 -19.14
N PRO A 435 21.42 -2.65 -20.17
CA PRO A 435 20.43 -1.70 -20.63
C PRO A 435 19.14 -2.36 -21.11
N GLY A 436 18.03 -1.61 -21.05
CA GLY A 436 16.70 -2.02 -21.55
C GLY A 436 15.59 -1.75 -20.55
N PHE A 437 14.36 -2.05 -20.95
CA PHE A 437 13.17 -1.85 -20.15
C PHE A 437 13.02 -2.94 -19.08
N ARG A 438 12.63 -2.51 -17.88
CA ARG A 438 12.44 -3.38 -16.71
C ARG A 438 11.06 -3.16 -16.10
N VAL A 439 10.52 -4.21 -15.53
CA VAL A 439 9.38 -4.11 -14.62
C VAL A 439 9.87 -3.73 -13.23
N ARG A 440 9.06 -3.02 -12.46
CA ARG A 440 9.28 -2.85 -11.03
C ARG A 440 8.71 -4.07 -10.29
N LEU A 441 9.54 -4.77 -9.50
CA LEU A 441 9.05 -5.72 -8.52
C LEU A 441 9.13 -5.10 -7.12
N VAL A 442 8.14 -5.41 -6.27
CA VAL A 442 7.97 -4.83 -4.94
C VAL A 442 7.77 -5.90 -3.87
N GLY A 443 7.96 -5.55 -2.60
CA GLY A 443 7.68 -6.38 -1.44
C GLY A 443 8.83 -7.28 -1.00
N GLY A 444 9.63 -7.79 -1.90
CA GLY A 444 10.63 -8.81 -1.60
C GLY A 444 10.03 -10.22 -1.52
N SER A 445 10.85 -11.25 -1.62
CA SER A 445 10.44 -12.64 -1.45
C SER A 445 10.94 -13.24 -0.13
N SER A 446 10.52 -14.45 0.15
CA SER A 446 10.79 -15.18 1.40
C SER A 446 12.28 -15.44 1.68
N SER A 447 13.19 -15.17 0.75
CA SER A 447 14.64 -15.34 0.91
C SER A 447 15.44 -14.05 0.97
N HIS A 448 14.79 -12.86 1.04
CA HIS A 448 15.47 -11.57 0.96
C HIS A 448 15.88 -10.98 2.31
N GLY A 449 15.49 -11.61 3.43
CA GLY A 449 15.87 -11.16 4.77
C GLY A 449 15.53 -9.69 5.01
N ALA A 450 16.45 -8.96 5.61
CA ALA A 450 16.32 -7.54 5.87
C ALA A 450 16.15 -6.68 4.61
N ASN A 451 16.59 -7.15 3.45
CA ASN A 451 16.47 -6.41 2.18
C ASN A 451 15.02 -6.32 1.66
N ALA A 452 14.10 -7.18 2.14
CA ALA A 452 12.68 -7.08 1.82
C ALA A 452 12.02 -5.91 2.57
N GLY A 453 10.78 -5.58 2.21
CA GLY A 453 9.97 -4.58 2.91
C GLY A 453 8.95 -3.92 2.00
N ALA A 454 8.15 -3.04 2.57
CA ALA A 454 7.07 -2.41 1.83
C ALA A 454 7.56 -1.49 0.70
N PHE A 455 8.78 -0.94 0.82
CA PHE A 455 9.33 0.08 -0.09
C PHE A 455 10.44 -0.47 -1.02
N VAL A 456 10.79 -1.75 -0.88
CA VAL A 456 11.80 -2.38 -1.73
C VAL A 456 11.44 -2.25 -3.21
N THR A 457 12.45 -2.00 -4.02
CA THR A 457 12.30 -1.93 -5.47
C THR A 457 13.35 -2.78 -6.15
N TYR A 458 12.92 -3.66 -7.06
CA TYR A 458 13.79 -4.50 -7.87
C TYR A 458 13.59 -4.14 -9.35
N ALA A 459 14.66 -3.75 -10.01
CA ALA A 459 14.69 -3.22 -11.37
C ALA A 459 15.59 -4.01 -12.32
N HIS A 460 15.74 -5.34 -12.12
CA HIS A 460 16.56 -6.20 -13.00
C HIS A 460 15.76 -6.91 -14.08
N ALA A 461 14.47 -7.18 -13.81
CA ALA A 461 13.70 -8.12 -14.59
C ALA A 461 12.99 -7.46 -15.78
N ALA A 462 13.03 -8.09 -16.93
CA ALA A 462 12.20 -7.73 -18.08
C ALA A 462 10.77 -8.30 -17.92
N ALA A 463 9.82 -7.74 -18.65
CA ALA A 463 8.42 -8.21 -18.64
C ALA A 463 8.26 -9.66 -19.16
N THR A 464 9.23 -10.17 -19.90
CA THR A 464 9.27 -11.56 -20.41
C THR A 464 9.81 -12.58 -19.42
N ASN A 465 10.34 -12.14 -18.29
CA ASN A 465 10.86 -13.04 -17.26
C ASN A 465 9.74 -13.76 -16.51
N THR A 466 10.12 -14.89 -15.91
CA THR A 466 9.30 -15.64 -14.96
C THR A 466 10.16 -16.05 -13.76
N ALA A 467 9.58 -16.16 -12.58
CA ALA A 467 10.25 -16.75 -11.43
C ALA A 467 9.23 -17.31 -10.44
N ALA A 468 9.61 -18.40 -9.78
CA ALA A 468 8.78 -19.05 -8.77
C ALA A 468 8.52 -18.17 -7.54
N SER A 469 9.38 -17.18 -7.29
CA SER A 469 9.26 -16.21 -6.20
C SER A 469 8.47 -14.96 -6.57
N VAL A 470 7.82 -14.92 -7.74
CA VAL A 470 7.11 -13.75 -8.25
C VAL A 470 5.65 -14.07 -8.55
N SER A 471 4.77 -13.22 -8.06
CA SER A 471 3.33 -13.18 -8.31
C SER A 471 2.91 -11.76 -8.68
N SER A 472 1.62 -11.51 -8.77
CA SER A 472 1.07 -10.14 -8.82
C SER A 472 -0.32 -10.15 -8.20
N PRO A 473 -0.63 -9.28 -7.25
CA PRO A 473 -2.00 -9.13 -6.76
C PRO A 473 -2.89 -8.52 -7.85
N LEU A 474 -4.15 -8.90 -7.87
CA LEU A 474 -5.21 -8.24 -8.62
C LEU A 474 -5.51 -6.88 -7.97
N CYS A 475 -5.81 -5.84 -8.75
CA CYS A 475 -6.32 -4.57 -8.24
C CYS A 475 -7.44 -4.02 -9.11
N PHE A 476 -8.21 -3.10 -8.55
CA PHE A 476 -9.26 -2.36 -9.28
C PHE A 476 -9.36 -0.92 -8.78
N PHE A 477 -9.95 -0.08 -9.63
CA PHE A 477 -10.41 1.26 -9.25
C PHE A 477 -11.83 1.48 -9.74
N GLU A 478 -12.63 2.22 -8.97
CA GLU A 478 -14.02 2.56 -9.36
C GLU A 478 -14.06 3.52 -10.55
N THR A 479 -13.07 4.41 -10.63
CA THR A 479 -12.84 5.28 -11.78
C THR A 479 -11.36 5.25 -12.16
N ASP A 480 -11.02 5.64 -13.39
CA ASP A 480 -9.62 5.65 -13.85
C ASP A 480 -8.75 6.52 -12.92
N PRO A 481 -7.67 6.00 -12.34
CA PRO A 481 -6.71 6.78 -11.57
C PRO A 481 -5.82 7.62 -12.50
N VAL A 482 -6.39 8.62 -13.15
CA VAL A 482 -5.66 9.50 -14.09
C VAL A 482 -4.65 10.34 -13.32
N ILE A 483 -3.38 10.23 -13.70
CA ILE A 483 -2.29 11.03 -13.18
C ILE A 483 -1.81 12.00 -14.26
N SER A 484 -1.68 13.27 -13.89
CA SER A 484 -1.19 14.34 -14.76
C SER A 484 -0.08 15.13 -14.06
N GLU A 485 0.79 15.77 -14.85
CA GLU A 485 1.86 16.66 -14.38
C GLU A 485 1.35 17.90 -13.62
#